data_74238ab63e38cdd4e80c40474c9ff9bf
#
_entry.id   74238ab63e38cdd4e80c40474c9ff9bf
#
_cell.length_a   1.000
_cell.length_b   1.000
_cell.length_c   1.000
_cell.angle_alpha   90.00
_cell.angle_beta   90.00
_cell.angle_gamma   90.00
#
_symmetry.space_group_name_H-M   'P 1'
#
loop_
_entity.id
_entity.type
_entity.pdbx_description
1 polymer ?
#
loop_
_entity_poly.entity_id
_entity_poly.type
_entity_poly.pdbx_seq_one_letter_code
_entity_poly.pdbx_strand_id
1 'polypeptide(L)'
;MAGPGGPAAQHGDPQHRDSQHGGSRRGAAAIVAALAGAGTRLMFGVPGGGPNLDVVGAAAAAGMSFVLAHGETAATIMAATCADLTGAPGAVVVTRGPGLASAVNGIAHATLDRLPVIVIADTVPAHQRDRVSHQRLDQAALGRSVAKAALTAGPGQPEQAADLAVRLALAAPAGPVVVNMDPGTRAMPATSGAPAIGPAASTGTAPFTGTAPATGTMPVTDDAPALTRGPAAGGGTLPAPRAGADAAGHELAPLAAALRAARRPVLLLGPGALAHVAAVREALTGSGIPALHTDRARGIMPDSGDEAAGLVTGGTMEWPLLAASDLIVGLGVDPAEMIPAAWDYAARTILVSETSAVAAEAVRYFTGGTALVAPLGAAIELIAAHPHHGGWPPAAGRTAKAGALARLREAARAAPGLLSPQDVVTTVRAHTPPETIATVDAGAHMLVAMPLWEVDEPHRLLISSGLATMGYALPAAIAAALCTPGAPVVAFTGDGGLGMTLMEIETTVRLRLRVVVVVFNDATLSLIKIKQRPAGHGGPAAVGYRPASFAAVATALGAAGAAVSDAAGLASELAAALNRDGPTVIDASIDPATYTAVMDLTRGEAGRHPPTGHHPGTGHHLPTARHASTGT
;
A
#
# COMPACT_ATOMS: atom_id res chain seq x y z
N MET A 1 -17.41 48.11 56.31
CA MET A 1 -16.04 47.63 55.95
C MET A 1 -16.18 46.78 54.67
N ALA A 2 -15.66 47.29 53.58
CA ALA A 2 -15.77 46.66 52.28
C ALA A 2 -14.68 45.57 52.14
N GLY A 3 -15.02 44.38 51.71
CA GLY A 3 -14.11 43.29 51.38
C GLY A 3 -13.53 43.47 49.95
N PRO A 4 -12.31 42.96 49.68
CA PRO A 4 -11.61 43.21 48.42
C PRO A 4 -12.17 42.35 47.25
N GLY A 5 -12.31 42.95 46.10
CA GLY A 5 -12.77 42.33 44.88
C GLY A 5 -11.76 41.32 44.36
N GLY A 6 -12.25 40.16 43.93
CA GLY A 6 -11.49 39.15 43.20
C GLY A 6 -11.10 39.61 41.78
N PRO A 7 -10.03 39.06 41.16
CA PRO A 7 -9.61 39.51 39.85
C PRO A 7 -10.59 39.09 38.76
N ALA A 8 -11.01 40.06 37.96
CA ALA A 8 -11.84 39.88 36.79
C ALA A 8 -11.16 38.95 35.78
N ALA A 9 -11.86 37.92 35.37
CA ALA A 9 -11.44 37.05 34.25
C ALA A 9 -11.29 37.93 33.00
N GLN A 10 -10.09 38.06 32.48
CA GLN A 10 -9.81 38.70 31.20
C GLN A 10 -10.45 37.87 30.10
N HIS A 11 -11.65 38.22 29.69
CA HIS A 11 -12.24 37.78 28.43
C HIS A 11 -11.38 38.35 27.31
N GLY A 12 -10.66 37.45 26.59
CA GLY A 12 -9.86 37.85 25.43
C GLY A 12 -10.73 38.55 24.40
N ASP A 13 -10.16 39.62 23.84
CA ASP A 13 -10.77 40.52 22.85
C ASP A 13 -11.49 39.76 21.72
N PRO A 14 -12.77 39.98 21.46
CA PRO A 14 -13.52 39.32 20.37
C PRO A 14 -12.87 39.51 19.00
N GLN A 15 -12.26 40.66 18.73
CA GLN A 15 -11.55 40.96 17.47
C GLN A 15 -10.32 40.07 17.27
N HIS A 16 -9.70 39.56 18.34
CA HIS A 16 -8.57 38.67 18.27
C HIS A 16 -8.98 37.24 17.93
N ARG A 17 -10.17 36.80 18.32
CA ARG A 17 -10.76 35.51 17.95
C ARG A 17 -11.17 35.49 16.48
N ASP A 18 -11.80 36.54 15.97
CA ASP A 18 -12.24 36.60 14.57
C ASP A 18 -11.09 36.60 13.56
N SER A 19 -9.95 37.25 13.89
CA SER A 19 -8.77 37.24 12.99
C SER A 19 -8.06 35.88 12.94
N GLN A 20 -8.06 35.12 14.01
CA GLN A 20 -7.51 33.73 14.04
C GLN A 20 -8.36 32.77 13.22
N HIS A 21 -9.70 32.86 13.33
CA HIS A 21 -10.62 32.05 12.55
C HIS A 21 -10.58 32.40 11.05
N GLY A 22 -10.37 33.67 10.69
CA GLY A 22 -10.24 34.07 9.29
C GLY A 22 -9.04 33.44 8.55
N GLY A 23 -7.88 33.38 9.19
CA GLY A 23 -6.66 32.79 8.62
C GLY A 23 -6.77 31.27 8.46
N SER A 24 -7.29 30.58 9.47
CA SER A 24 -7.51 29.13 9.44
C SER A 24 -8.48 28.72 8.34
N ARG A 25 -9.62 29.40 8.21
CA ARG A 25 -10.64 29.14 7.17
C ARG A 25 -10.10 29.36 5.75
N ARG A 26 -9.28 30.40 5.53
CA ARG A 26 -8.65 30.63 4.23
C ARG A 26 -7.66 29.52 3.88
N GLY A 27 -6.81 29.07 4.82
CA GLY A 27 -5.89 27.96 4.61
C GLY A 27 -6.65 26.65 4.33
N ALA A 28 -7.72 26.38 5.08
CA ALA A 28 -8.58 25.23 4.87
C ALA A 28 -9.26 25.26 3.47
N ALA A 29 -9.80 26.40 3.07
CA ALA A 29 -10.40 26.55 1.75
C ALA A 29 -9.39 26.36 0.62
N ALA A 30 -8.15 26.87 0.78
CA ALA A 30 -7.09 26.74 -0.22
C ALA A 30 -6.66 25.27 -0.43
N ILE A 31 -6.40 24.52 0.66
CA ILE A 31 -5.98 23.12 0.53
C ILE A 31 -7.09 22.23 -0.04
N VAL A 32 -8.33 22.48 0.36
CA VAL A 32 -9.50 21.75 -0.17
C VAL A 32 -9.72 22.07 -1.64
N ALA A 33 -9.60 23.34 -2.06
CA ALA A 33 -9.73 23.73 -3.46
C ALA A 33 -8.67 23.07 -4.34
N ALA A 34 -7.40 23.02 -3.89
CA ALA A 34 -6.30 22.34 -4.60
C ALA A 34 -6.57 20.84 -4.73
N LEU A 35 -7.01 20.16 -3.66
CA LEU A 35 -7.37 18.75 -3.67
C LEU A 35 -8.57 18.48 -4.60
N ALA A 36 -9.64 19.26 -4.51
CA ALA A 36 -10.82 19.14 -5.36
C ALA A 36 -10.47 19.35 -6.84
N GLY A 37 -9.62 20.34 -7.14
CA GLY A 37 -9.08 20.61 -8.47
C GLY A 37 -8.23 19.47 -9.02
N ALA A 38 -7.53 18.72 -8.17
CA ALA A 38 -6.77 17.54 -8.52
C ALA A 38 -7.63 16.24 -8.59
N GLY A 39 -8.93 16.32 -8.37
CA GLY A 39 -9.85 15.19 -8.51
C GLY A 39 -10.21 14.47 -7.21
N THR A 40 -9.67 14.88 -6.07
CA THR A 40 -10.01 14.28 -4.76
C THR A 40 -11.49 14.49 -4.43
N ARG A 41 -12.17 13.41 -4.02
CA ARG A 41 -13.61 13.43 -3.67
C ARG A 41 -13.88 12.96 -2.24
N LEU A 42 -12.93 12.21 -1.66
CA LEU A 42 -13.03 11.65 -0.32
C LEU A 42 -11.89 12.18 0.54
N MET A 43 -12.19 12.49 1.77
CA MET A 43 -11.22 12.87 2.80
C MET A 43 -11.45 11.99 4.02
N PHE A 44 -10.39 11.48 4.60
CA PHE A 44 -10.44 10.58 5.75
C PHE A 44 -9.80 11.25 6.97
N GLY A 45 -10.06 10.76 8.17
CA GLY A 45 -9.32 11.26 9.32
C GLY A 45 -9.96 11.02 10.66
N VAL A 46 -9.20 11.42 11.69
CA VAL A 46 -9.66 11.63 13.06
C VAL A 46 -9.34 13.09 13.38
N PRO A 47 -10.30 14.01 13.22
CA PRO A 47 -10.03 15.43 13.35
C PRO A 47 -9.87 15.84 14.81
N GLY A 48 -8.98 16.83 15.04
CA GLY A 48 -8.97 17.61 16.27
C GLY A 48 -9.95 18.80 16.21
N GLY A 49 -10.01 19.57 17.27
CA GLY A 49 -10.72 20.85 17.29
C GLY A 49 -10.03 21.93 16.46
N GLY A 50 -10.69 23.06 16.25
CA GLY A 50 -10.11 24.24 15.58
C GLY A 50 -9.85 24.04 14.08
N PRO A 51 -8.59 24.24 13.59
CA PRO A 51 -8.28 24.23 12.16
C PRO A 51 -8.68 22.96 11.41
N ASN A 52 -8.67 21.81 12.06
CA ASN A 52 -9.14 20.56 11.43
C ASN A 52 -10.62 20.61 11.07
N LEU A 53 -11.46 21.21 11.93
CA LEU A 53 -12.90 21.37 11.67
C LEU A 53 -13.14 22.38 10.54
N ASP A 54 -12.30 23.40 10.40
CA ASP A 54 -12.37 24.32 9.25
C ASP A 54 -12.08 23.57 7.94
N VAL A 55 -11.12 22.62 7.94
CA VAL A 55 -10.83 21.78 6.77
C VAL A 55 -11.99 20.86 6.43
N VAL A 56 -12.59 20.19 7.43
CA VAL A 56 -13.76 19.31 7.23
C VAL A 56 -14.96 20.13 6.72
N GLY A 57 -15.19 21.32 7.28
CA GLY A 57 -16.25 22.23 6.80
C GLY A 57 -16.02 22.72 5.37
N ALA A 58 -14.78 23.06 5.01
CA ALA A 58 -14.41 23.45 3.64
C ALA A 58 -14.59 22.28 2.66
N ALA A 59 -14.22 21.06 3.06
CA ALA A 59 -14.41 19.84 2.26
C ALA A 59 -15.89 19.61 1.94
N ALA A 60 -16.77 19.71 2.95
CA ALA A 60 -18.22 19.59 2.76
C ALA A 60 -18.77 20.69 1.82
N ALA A 61 -18.31 21.94 1.97
CA ALA A 61 -18.70 23.05 1.09
C ALA A 61 -18.24 22.86 -0.37
N ALA A 62 -17.14 22.16 -0.59
CA ALA A 62 -16.62 21.80 -1.90
C ALA A 62 -17.23 20.50 -2.48
N GLY A 63 -18.20 19.87 -1.81
CA GLY A 63 -18.81 18.62 -2.23
C GLY A 63 -17.91 17.39 -2.02
N MET A 64 -16.88 17.50 -1.20
CA MET A 64 -16.01 16.39 -0.81
C MET A 64 -16.56 15.72 0.45
N SER A 65 -16.72 14.40 0.42
CA SER A 65 -17.22 13.65 1.57
C SER A 65 -16.11 13.38 2.58
N PHE A 66 -16.40 13.62 3.87
CA PHE A 66 -15.50 13.28 4.97
C PHE A 66 -15.88 11.93 5.59
N VAL A 67 -14.91 11.05 5.74
CA VAL A 67 -15.06 9.73 6.37
C VAL A 67 -14.28 9.73 7.69
N LEU A 68 -15.02 9.69 8.79
CA LEU A 68 -14.45 9.54 10.12
C LEU A 68 -13.97 8.08 10.30
N ALA A 69 -12.70 7.90 10.61
CA ALA A 69 -12.09 6.62 10.97
C ALA A 69 -11.91 6.50 12.50
N HIS A 70 -11.59 5.30 12.99
CA HIS A 70 -11.24 5.08 14.39
C HIS A 70 -9.75 5.25 14.67
N GLY A 71 -8.91 5.26 13.63
CA GLY A 71 -7.47 5.48 13.76
C GLY A 71 -6.86 6.21 12.57
N GLU A 72 -5.86 7.05 12.85
CA GLU A 72 -5.20 7.87 11.82
C GLU A 72 -4.36 7.02 10.86
N THR A 73 -3.79 5.90 11.33
CA THR A 73 -3.15 4.91 10.46
C THR A 73 -4.17 4.35 9.45
N ALA A 74 -5.34 3.91 9.91
CA ALA A 74 -6.40 3.39 9.05
C ALA A 74 -6.90 4.47 8.06
N ALA A 75 -7.14 5.70 8.54
CA ALA A 75 -7.52 6.83 7.70
C ALA A 75 -6.49 7.11 6.59
N THR A 76 -5.19 7.02 6.92
CA THR A 76 -4.12 7.28 5.95
C THR A 76 -4.02 6.14 4.93
N ILE A 77 -4.22 4.87 5.34
CA ILE A 77 -4.31 3.73 4.42
C ILE A 77 -5.52 3.88 3.50
N MET A 78 -6.69 4.29 4.02
CA MET A 78 -7.88 4.58 3.19
C MET A 78 -7.57 5.64 2.12
N ALA A 79 -6.93 6.74 2.52
CA ALA A 79 -6.54 7.81 1.61
C ALA A 79 -5.54 7.33 0.55
N ALA A 80 -4.54 6.54 0.95
CA ALA A 80 -3.55 5.95 0.05
C ALA A 80 -4.19 4.99 -0.96
N THR A 81 -5.09 4.13 -0.51
CA THR A 81 -5.84 3.21 -1.38
C THR A 81 -6.75 3.96 -2.36
N CYS A 82 -7.42 5.04 -1.92
CA CYS A 82 -8.17 5.89 -2.86
C CYS A 82 -7.27 6.52 -3.90
N ALA A 83 -6.06 6.96 -3.53
CA ALA A 83 -5.11 7.50 -4.50
C ALA A 83 -4.66 6.46 -5.52
N ASP A 84 -4.42 5.22 -5.09
CA ASP A 84 -4.05 4.09 -5.97
C ASP A 84 -5.17 3.77 -6.98
N LEU A 85 -6.43 3.76 -6.52
CA LEU A 85 -7.59 3.42 -7.34
C LEU A 85 -8.04 4.53 -8.29
N THR A 86 -7.85 5.79 -7.91
CA THR A 86 -8.42 6.93 -8.65
C THR A 86 -7.38 7.74 -9.42
N GLY A 87 -6.10 7.62 -9.08
CA GLY A 87 -5.02 8.48 -9.58
C GLY A 87 -5.05 9.91 -9.02
N ALA A 88 -6.08 10.29 -8.27
CA ALA A 88 -6.17 11.58 -7.59
C ALA A 88 -5.43 11.52 -6.23
N PRO A 89 -4.94 12.65 -5.69
CA PRO A 89 -4.32 12.64 -4.38
C PRO A 89 -5.31 12.18 -3.28
N GLY A 90 -4.86 11.26 -2.43
CA GLY A 90 -5.60 10.93 -1.20
C GLY A 90 -5.53 12.09 -0.21
N ALA A 91 -6.56 12.28 0.61
CA ALA A 91 -6.60 13.33 1.61
C ALA A 91 -6.91 12.78 3.00
N VAL A 92 -6.09 13.17 3.99
CA VAL A 92 -6.30 12.80 5.38
C VAL A 92 -6.14 14.00 6.29
N VAL A 93 -7.01 14.12 7.31
CA VAL A 93 -6.96 15.17 8.34
C VAL A 93 -6.71 14.52 9.69
N VAL A 94 -5.68 15.02 10.38
CA VAL A 94 -5.27 14.50 11.68
C VAL A 94 -5.02 15.65 12.66
N THR A 95 -5.25 15.41 13.94
CA THR A 95 -4.89 16.41 14.95
C THR A 95 -3.38 16.55 15.08
N ARG A 96 -2.92 17.71 15.57
CA ARG A 96 -1.50 17.94 15.90
C ARG A 96 -1.00 16.96 16.96
N GLY A 97 0.29 16.72 16.93
CA GLY A 97 0.95 15.85 17.92
C GLY A 97 0.53 14.40 17.78
N PRO A 98 -0.36 13.89 18.66
CA PRO A 98 -0.72 12.48 18.68
C PRO A 98 -1.34 11.99 17.36
N GLY A 99 -2.18 12.79 16.68
CA GLY A 99 -2.79 12.38 15.42
C GLY A 99 -1.78 12.18 14.31
N LEU A 100 -0.85 13.13 14.13
CA LEU A 100 0.22 12.94 13.14
C LEU A 100 1.15 11.78 13.53
N ALA A 101 1.48 11.62 14.82
CA ALA A 101 2.29 10.50 15.29
C ALA A 101 1.62 9.14 15.03
N SER A 102 0.31 9.04 15.23
CA SER A 102 -0.47 7.84 14.93
C SER A 102 -0.57 7.56 13.42
N ALA A 103 -0.54 8.58 12.57
CA ALA A 103 -0.59 8.44 11.12
C ALA A 103 0.72 7.92 10.48
N VAL A 104 1.85 7.91 11.22
CA VAL A 104 3.19 7.62 10.69
C VAL A 104 3.26 6.31 9.91
N ASN A 105 2.65 5.24 10.40
CA ASN A 105 2.64 3.95 9.70
C ASN A 105 1.94 4.05 8.33
N GLY A 106 0.76 4.69 8.27
CA GLY A 106 0.05 4.91 7.02
C GLY A 106 0.81 5.83 6.06
N ILE A 107 1.52 6.85 6.57
CA ILE A 107 2.38 7.74 5.76
C ILE A 107 3.56 6.95 5.19
N ALA A 108 4.22 6.12 5.99
CA ALA A 108 5.33 5.27 5.55
C ALA A 108 4.89 4.26 4.49
N HIS A 109 3.68 3.66 4.65
CA HIS A 109 3.06 2.83 3.62
C HIS A 109 2.90 3.60 2.30
N ALA A 110 2.27 4.79 2.34
CA ALA A 110 2.08 5.60 1.14
C ALA A 110 3.41 6.02 0.49
N THR A 111 4.48 6.24 1.29
CA THR A 111 5.82 6.59 0.79
C THR A 111 6.44 5.44 0.02
N LEU A 112 6.47 4.25 0.60
CA LEU A 112 7.09 3.08 -0.02
C LEU A 112 6.29 2.58 -1.22
N ASP A 113 4.96 2.66 -1.17
CA ASP A 113 4.09 2.27 -2.28
C ASP A 113 3.88 3.38 -3.33
N ARG A 114 4.63 4.51 -3.23
CA ARG A 114 4.60 5.62 -4.19
C ARG A 114 3.19 6.22 -4.38
N LEU A 115 2.41 6.34 -3.30
CA LEU A 115 1.03 6.81 -3.36
C LEU A 115 0.92 8.29 -2.98
N PRO A 116 0.32 9.14 -3.82
CA PRO A 116 0.19 10.57 -3.53
C PRO A 116 -0.88 10.79 -2.45
N VAL A 117 -0.47 11.15 -1.24
CA VAL A 117 -1.37 11.46 -0.13
C VAL A 117 -1.04 12.83 0.45
N ILE A 118 -2.04 13.65 0.69
CA ILE A 118 -1.91 14.90 1.43
C ILE A 118 -2.38 14.68 2.86
N VAL A 119 -1.43 14.75 3.80
CA VAL A 119 -1.69 14.61 5.24
C VAL A 119 -1.78 16.00 5.84
N ILE A 120 -2.95 16.40 6.25
CA ILE A 120 -3.25 17.74 6.79
C ILE A 120 -3.26 17.64 8.31
N ALA A 121 -2.29 18.27 8.97
CA ALA A 121 -2.23 18.36 10.43
C ALA A 121 -2.27 19.82 10.86
N ASP A 122 -3.02 20.17 11.92
CA ASP A 122 -2.85 21.48 12.53
C ASP A 122 -1.54 21.54 13.35
N THR A 123 -1.10 22.74 13.68
CA THR A 123 0.11 22.94 14.48
C THR A 123 -0.11 24.04 15.52
N VAL A 124 0.76 24.09 16.53
CA VAL A 124 0.79 25.22 17.46
C VAL A 124 1.24 26.47 16.71
N PRO A 125 0.46 27.57 16.74
CA PRO A 125 0.83 28.82 16.09
C PRO A 125 2.23 29.28 16.49
N ALA A 126 2.99 29.81 15.54
CA ALA A 126 4.39 30.20 15.77
C ALA A 126 4.56 31.10 17.01
N HIS A 127 3.66 32.07 17.21
CA HIS A 127 3.71 32.99 18.34
C HIS A 127 3.33 32.39 19.71
N GLN A 128 2.83 31.15 19.74
CA GLN A 128 2.45 30.43 20.95
C GLN A 128 3.42 29.29 21.29
N ARG A 129 4.37 28.99 20.43
CA ARG A 129 5.26 27.80 20.58
C ARG A 129 6.00 27.79 21.90
N ASP A 130 6.43 28.93 22.41
CA ASP A 130 7.15 29.02 23.68
C ASP A 130 6.27 28.89 24.92
N ARG A 131 4.94 29.00 24.75
CA ARG A 131 3.96 28.96 25.83
C ARG A 131 3.13 27.68 25.87
N VAL A 132 3.09 26.91 24.76
CA VAL A 132 2.28 25.70 24.62
C VAL A 132 3.19 24.50 24.46
N SER A 133 3.21 23.63 25.45
CA SER A 133 3.88 22.32 25.39
C SER A 133 2.91 21.17 25.08
N HIS A 134 1.61 21.36 25.34
CA HIS A 134 0.59 20.35 25.11
C HIS A 134 0.46 19.97 23.63
N GLN A 135 0.58 18.67 23.30
CA GLN A 135 0.53 18.12 21.94
C GLN A 135 1.56 18.74 20.97
N ARG A 136 2.64 19.33 21.47
CA ARG A 136 3.68 19.93 20.64
C ARG A 136 4.77 18.91 20.33
N LEU A 137 4.86 18.55 19.06
CA LEU A 137 5.95 17.77 18.47
C LEU A 137 6.62 18.59 17.37
N ASP A 138 7.84 18.25 17.00
CA ASP A 138 8.43 18.73 15.75
C ASP A 138 7.82 17.93 14.58
N GLN A 139 6.62 18.34 14.17
CA GLN A 139 5.85 17.68 13.12
C GLN A 139 6.56 17.79 11.75
N ALA A 140 7.34 18.85 11.55
CA ALA A 140 8.09 19.01 10.32
C ALA A 140 9.24 17.99 10.23
N ALA A 141 10.00 17.76 11.33
CA ALA A 141 11.02 16.73 11.38
C ALA A 141 10.41 15.34 11.23
N LEU A 142 9.31 15.05 11.95
CA LEU A 142 8.59 13.78 11.84
C LEU A 142 8.09 13.54 10.40
N GLY A 143 7.47 14.53 9.78
CA GLY A 143 7.01 14.44 8.40
C GLY A 143 8.15 14.19 7.41
N ARG A 144 9.28 14.91 7.55
CA ARG A 144 10.46 14.71 6.68
C ARG A 144 11.09 13.32 6.79
N SER A 145 10.91 12.62 7.91
CA SER A 145 11.48 11.29 8.09
C SER A 145 10.66 10.18 7.42
N VAL A 146 9.35 10.41 7.17
CA VAL A 146 8.43 9.37 6.70
C VAL A 146 7.66 9.74 5.42
N ALA A 147 7.65 11.01 5.02
CA ALA A 147 6.96 11.48 3.82
C ALA A 147 7.94 12.02 2.79
N LYS A 148 7.50 12.13 1.56
CA LYS A 148 8.26 12.74 0.45
C LYS A 148 8.61 14.21 0.73
N ALA A 149 7.70 14.94 1.39
CA ALA A 149 7.92 16.32 1.83
C ALA A 149 7.06 16.65 3.06
N ALA A 150 7.52 17.65 3.82
CA ALA A 150 6.75 18.27 4.89
C ALA A 150 6.76 19.79 4.72
N LEU A 151 5.60 20.38 4.55
CA LEU A 151 5.38 21.79 4.33
C LEU A 151 4.71 22.42 5.56
N THR A 152 4.90 23.73 5.74
CA THR A 152 4.12 24.50 6.70
C THR A 152 3.32 25.55 5.92
N ALA A 153 2.00 25.43 5.92
CA ALA A 153 1.09 26.38 5.32
C ALA A 153 0.77 27.47 6.34
N GLY A 154 1.38 28.63 6.18
CA GLY A 154 1.09 29.82 6.97
C GLY A 154 0.01 30.70 6.34
N PRO A 155 -0.48 31.72 7.05
CA PRO A 155 -1.60 32.57 6.60
C PRO A 155 -1.26 33.48 5.41
N GLY A 156 0.02 33.63 5.07
CA GLY A 156 0.44 34.60 4.04
C GLY A 156 0.14 34.14 2.60
N GLN A 157 0.36 32.87 2.29
CA GLN A 157 0.23 32.31 0.94
C GLN A 157 -0.30 30.87 0.97
N PRO A 158 -1.49 30.62 1.55
CA PRO A 158 -1.99 29.27 1.71
C PRO A 158 -2.29 28.59 0.38
N GLU A 159 -2.69 29.32 -0.65
CA GLU A 159 -2.97 28.80 -2.00
C GLU A 159 -1.69 28.24 -2.64
N GLN A 160 -0.56 28.94 -2.53
CA GLN A 160 0.72 28.48 -3.08
C GLN A 160 1.22 27.23 -2.36
N ALA A 161 1.07 27.17 -1.03
CA ALA A 161 1.46 26.01 -0.25
C ALA A 161 0.59 24.78 -0.60
N ALA A 162 -0.72 24.98 -0.80
CA ALA A 162 -1.65 23.94 -1.20
C ALA A 162 -1.32 23.38 -2.60
N ASP A 163 -1.13 24.25 -3.59
CA ASP A 163 -0.74 23.86 -4.95
C ASP A 163 0.61 23.16 -4.98
N LEU A 164 1.58 23.65 -4.19
CA LEU A 164 2.90 23.00 -4.08
C LEU A 164 2.77 21.61 -3.47
N ALA A 165 1.96 21.44 -2.43
CA ALA A 165 1.74 20.14 -1.80
C ALA A 165 1.19 19.11 -2.80
N VAL A 166 0.15 19.47 -3.56
CA VAL A 166 -0.45 18.60 -4.58
C VAL A 166 0.55 18.28 -5.69
N ARG A 167 1.27 19.29 -6.22
CA ARG A 167 2.30 19.05 -7.25
C ARG A 167 3.42 18.12 -6.76
N LEU A 168 3.91 18.32 -5.54
CA LEU A 168 4.94 17.46 -4.96
C LEU A 168 4.45 16.03 -4.77
N ALA A 169 3.21 15.84 -4.30
CA ALA A 169 2.65 14.51 -4.09
C ALA A 169 2.54 13.73 -5.41
N LEU A 170 2.08 14.38 -6.47
CA LEU A 170 1.88 13.77 -7.79
C LEU A 170 3.16 13.64 -8.62
N ALA A 171 4.18 14.46 -8.38
CA ALA A 171 5.44 14.40 -9.13
C ALA A 171 6.12 13.03 -8.96
N ALA A 172 6.66 12.47 -10.05
CA ALA A 172 7.34 11.17 -10.02
C ALA A 172 8.72 11.23 -9.30
N PRO A 173 9.06 10.24 -8.49
CA PRO A 173 8.18 9.20 -7.94
C PRO A 173 7.14 9.84 -7.01
N ALA A 174 5.86 9.46 -7.15
CA ALA A 174 4.78 10.00 -6.33
C ALA A 174 4.97 9.63 -4.85
N GLY A 175 4.28 10.33 -3.94
CA GLY A 175 4.39 10.02 -2.51
C GLY A 175 3.67 11.03 -1.63
N PRO A 176 3.54 10.75 -0.33
CA PRO A 176 2.81 11.60 0.59
C PRO A 176 3.52 12.91 0.90
N VAL A 177 2.71 13.95 1.14
CA VAL A 177 3.18 15.26 1.61
C VAL A 177 2.43 15.62 2.89
N VAL A 178 3.17 15.91 3.96
CA VAL A 178 2.60 16.41 5.21
C VAL A 178 2.48 17.93 5.13
N VAL A 179 1.28 18.45 5.34
CA VAL A 179 0.96 19.88 5.38
C VAL A 179 0.62 20.28 6.81
N ASN A 180 1.53 20.97 7.47
CA ASN A 180 1.31 21.52 8.80
C ASN A 180 0.59 22.90 8.67
N MET A 181 -0.70 22.93 9.05
CA MET A 181 -1.50 24.13 8.99
C MET A 181 -1.19 25.05 10.20
N ASP A 182 -0.51 26.18 9.97
CA ASP A 182 -0.31 27.19 11.00
C ASP A 182 -1.49 28.18 10.94
N PRO A 183 -2.37 28.22 11.95
CA PRO A 183 -3.53 29.12 11.94
C PRO A 183 -3.18 30.61 12.04
N GLY A 184 -1.95 30.96 12.36
CA GLY A 184 -1.29 32.26 12.46
C GLY A 184 -2.15 33.51 12.55
N THR A 185 -1.66 34.53 13.25
CA THR A 185 -2.46 35.76 13.54
C THR A 185 -1.96 37.02 12.85
N ARG A 186 -0.95 36.99 11.98
CA ARG A 186 -0.53 38.20 11.26
C ARG A 186 0.26 37.90 10.00
N ALA A 187 -0.10 38.56 8.91
CA ALA A 187 0.74 38.65 7.73
C ALA A 187 2.08 39.31 8.09
N MET A 188 3.17 38.53 8.07
CA MET A 188 4.52 39.10 8.01
C MET A 188 4.82 39.41 6.53
N PRO A 189 5.46 40.55 6.24
CA PRO A 189 5.88 40.84 4.87
C PRO A 189 6.89 39.77 4.39
N ALA A 190 6.76 39.39 3.14
CA ALA A 190 7.62 38.40 2.49
C ALA A 190 9.09 38.88 2.51
N THR A 191 9.93 38.19 3.27
CA THR A 191 11.38 38.31 3.11
C THR A 191 11.82 37.20 2.13
N SER A 192 12.36 37.65 1.02
CA SER A 192 12.99 36.82 0.00
C SER A 192 14.25 36.15 0.58
N GLY A 193 14.23 34.83 0.68
CA GLY A 193 15.39 34.03 1.05
C GLY A 193 15.09 32.55 0.96
N ALA A 194 15.70 31.87 -0.01
CA ALA A 194 15.64 30.42 -0.11
C ALA A 194 16.32 29.78 1.12
N PRO A 195 15.78 28.70 1.70
CA PRO A 195 16.42 28.06 2.84
C PRO A 195 17.61 27.21 2.40
N ALA A 196 18.76 27.50 2.99
CA ALA A 196 19.95 26.66 2.92
C ALA A 196 19.79 25.45 3.84
N ILE A 197 20.17 24.27 3.34
CA ILE A 197 20.19 23.02 4.09
C ILE A 197 21.46 23.00 4.96
N GLY A 198 21.29 22.97 6.28
CA GLY A 198 22.37 22.74 7.24
C GLY A 198 21.98 21.74 8.34
N PRO A 199 22.90 20.97 8.92
CA PRO A 199 22.62 19.85 9.79
C PRO A 199 22.17 20.23 11.20
N ALA A 200 21.26 19.46 11.78
CA ALA A 200 20.66 19.67 13.10
C ALA A 200 21.48 19.03 14.23
N ALA A 201 21.64 19.78 15.32
CA ALA A 201 22.20 19.29 16.58
C ALA A 201 21.10 18.74 17.50
N SER A 202 21.42 17.64 18.19
CA SER A 202 20.54 16.93 19.13
C SER A 202 20.61 17.53 20.54
N THR A 203 19.44 17.68 21.22
CA THR A 203 19.37 17.91 22.67
C THR A 203 18.29 17.05 23.32
N GLY A 204 18.64 16.56 24.51
CA GLY A 204 18.07 15.46 25.25
C GLY A 204 16.66 15.63 25.85
N THR A 205 16.11 14.49 26.22
CA THR A 205 14.78 14.25 26.78
C THR A 205 14.79 14.09 28.30
N ALA A 206 13.73 14.57 28.97
CA ALA A 206 13.37 14.22 30.36
C ALA A 206 11.93 13.66 30.43
N PRO A 207 11.60 12.76 31.38
CA PRO A 207 10.35 12.00 31.38
C PRO A 207 9.20 12.71 32.09
N PHE A 208 7.95 12.34 31.68
CA PHE A 208 6.69 12.94 32.15
C PHE A 208 5.79 11.93 32.88
N THR A 209 5.20 12.38 33.99
CA THR A 209 4.11 11.67 34.71
C THR A 209 2.94 12.63 34.94
N GLY A 210 1.72 12.25 34.56
CA GLY A 210 0.51 13.03 34.85
C GLY A 210 -0.80 12.38 34.38
N THR A 211 -1.77 12.34 35.28
CA THR A 211 -3.10 11.70 35.19
C THR A 211 -4.16 12.63 34.60
N ALA A 212 -5.13 12.06 33.83
CA ALA A 212 -6.24 12.74 33.17
C ALA A 212 -7.57 12.60 33.95
N PRO A 213 -8.55 13.49 33.74
CA PRO A 213 -9.96 13.24 34.04
C PRO A 213 -10.89 13.20 32.82
N ALA A 214 -12.08 12.59 33.00
CA ALA A 214 -12.96 12.02 32.01
C ALA A 214 -14.15 12.89 31.55
N THR A 215 -14.61 12.61 30.33
CA THR A 215 -15.94 12.45 29.73
C THR A 215 -16.95 13.60 29.60
N GLY A 216 -17.47 13.73 28.37
CA GLY A 216 -18.76 14.32 28.02
C GLY A 216 -19.20 13.84 26.65
N THR A 217 -20.31 13.12 26.58
CA THR A 217 -20.94 12.55 25.38
C THR A 217 -21.82 13.56 24.65
N MET A 218 -21.79 13.59 23.33
CA MET A 218 -22.74 14.32 22.46
C MET A 218 -23.50 13.36 21.54
N PRO A 219 -24.75 13.65 21.18
CA PRO A 219 -25.61 12.75 20.42
C PRO A 219 -25.28 12.68 18.93
N VAL A 220 -25.43 11.48 18.36
CA VAL A 220 -25.26 11.17 16.93
C VAL A 220 -26.58 11.42 16.20
N THR A 221 -26.56 12.19 15.12
CA THR A 221 -27.68 12.31 14.19
C THR A 221 -27.49 11.37 13.00
N ASP A 222 -28.50 10.51 12.78
CA ASP A 222 -28.60 9.58 11.65
C ASP A 222 -28.98 10.32 10.37
N ASP A 223 -28.02 10.64 9.50
CA ASP A 223 -28.28 10.88 8.08
C ASP A 223 -26.97 10.77 7.29
N ALA A 224 -26.76 9.63 6.63
CA ALA A 224 -25.73 9.46 5.63
C ALA A 224 -26.29 9.87 4.26
N PRO A 225 -25.67 10.83 3.54
CA PRO A 225 -26.15 11.21 2.21
C PRO A 225 -25.87 10.11 1.19
N ALA A 226 -26.91 9.72 0.46
CA ALA A 226 -26.81 8.83 -0.69
C ALA A 226 -25.95 9.48 -1.78
N LEU A 227 -24.85 8.82 -2.16
CA LEU A 227 -23.96 9.26 -3.25
C LEU A 227 -24.67 9.05 -4.60
N THR A 228 -25.16 10.12 -5.20
CA THR A 228 -25.67 10.13 -6.57
C THR A 228 -24.50 10.13 -7.56
N ARG A 229 -24.57 9.24 -8.56
CA ARG A 229 -23.61 9.13 -9.69
C ARG A 229 -23.49 10.46 -10.42
N GLY A 230 -22.31 11.10 -10.36
CA GLY A 230 -21.88 12.06 -11.36
C GLY A 230 -21.20 11.33 -12.53
N PRO A 231 -21.28 11.85 -13.77
CA PRO A 231 -20.67 11.21 -14.93
C PRO A 231 -19.15 11.18 -14.78
N ALA A 232 -18.55 10.04 -15.18
CA ALA A 232 -17.11 9.86 -15.24
C ALA A 232 -16.49 10.98 -16.09
N ALA A 233 -15.72 11.85 -15.46
CA ALA A 233 -14.93 12.85 -16.16
C ALA A 233 -13.80 12.13 -16.90
N GLY A 234 -13.77 12.30 -18.22
CA GLY A 234 -12.73 11.76 -19.09
C GLY A 234 -11.35 12.16 -18.59
N GLY A 235 -10.43 11.18 -18.57
CA GLY A 235 -9.06 11.34 -18.15
C GLY A 235 -8.35 12.44 -18.95
N GLY A 236 -8.09 13.56 -18.30
CA GLY A 236 -7.17 14.58 -18.77
C GLY A 236 -5.75 14.08 -18.52
N THR A 237 -5.14 13.47 -19.52
CA THR A 237 -3.71 13.19 -19.55
C THR A 237 -2.94 14.50 -19.48
N LEU A 238 -2.17 14.70 -18.40
CA LEU A 238 -1.11 15.71 -18.37
C LEU A 238 -0.10 15.33 -19.48
N PRO A 239 0.37 16.31 -20.31
CA PRO A 239 1.33 16.01 -21.34
C PRO A 239 2.63 15.50 -20.73
N ALA A 240 3.04 14.29 -21.11
CA ALA A 240 4.36 13.77 -20.84
C ALA A 240 5.44 14.71 -21.44
N PRO A 241 6.59 14.88 -20.77
CA PRO A 241 7.69 15.62 -21.38
C PRO A 241 8.11 14.90 -22.66
N ARG A 242 7.95 15.57 -23.80
CA ARG A 242 8.44 15.10 -25.09
C ARG A 242 9.96 15.17 -25.10
N ALA A 243 10.63 14.09 -24.70
CA ALA A 243 11.99 13.84 -25.17
C ALA A 243 11.91 13.54 -26.66
N GLY A 244 12.78 14.16 -27.48
CA GLY A 244 12.75 13.93 -28.91
C GLY A 244 12.97 12.45 -29.26
N ALA A 245 12.28 11.93 -30.26
CA ALA A 245 12.30 10.52 -30.65
C ALA A 245 13.74 9.99 -30.93
N ASP A 246 14.66 10.84 -31.35
CA ASP A 246 16.06 10.48 -31.60
C ASP A 246 16.88 10.19 -30.34
N ALA A 247 16.60 10.87 -29.21
CA ALA A 247 17.29 10.62 -27.95
C ALA A 247 16.86 9.30 -27.33
N ALA A 248 15.57 8.97 -27.34
CA ALA A 248 15.02 7.72 -26.83
C ALA A 248 15.57 6.50 -27.60
N GLY A 249 15.78 6.62 -28.90
CA GLY A 249 16.36 5.57 -29.75
C GLY A 249 17.79 5.17 -29.33
N HIS A 250 18.60 6.14 -28.90
CA HIS A 250 19.96 5.88 -28.44
C HIS A 250 19.99 5.22 -27.04
N GLU A 251 19.13 5.65 -26.14
CA GLU A 251 19.01 5.10 -24.78
C GLU A 251 18.54 3.64 -24.77
N LEU A 252 17.67 3.25 -25.72
CA LEU A 252 17.12 1.89 -25.85
C LEU A 252 17.94 0.98 -26.77
N ALA A 253 19.05 1.44 -27.37
CA ALA A 253 19.89 0.63 -28.26
C ALA A 253 20.38 -0.69 -27.60
N PRO A 254 20.76 -0.73 -26.29
CA PRO A 254 21.13 -1.96 -25.63
C PRO A 254 19.96 -2.97 -25.53
N LEU A 255 18.73 -2.48 -25.31
CA LEU A 255 17.52 -3.31 -25.29
C LEU A 255 17.23 -3.87 -26.71
N ALA A 256 17.28 -3.02 -27.74
CA ALA A 256 17.08 -3.44 -29.12
C ALA A 256 18.08 -4.53 -29.55
N ALA A 257 19.34 -4.38 -29.19
CA ALA A 257 20.37 -5.39 -29.47
C ALA A 257 20.09 -6.71 -28.74
N ALA A 258 19.68 -6.64 -27.47
CA ALA A 258 19.35 -7.83 -26.67
C ALA A 258 18.11 -8.56 -27.22
N LEU A 259 17.04 -7.83 -27.58
CA LEU A 259 15.83 -8.42 -28.16
C LEU A 259 16.12 -9.14 -29.49
N ARG A 260 16.97 -8.58 -30.36
CA ARG A 260 17.36 -9.25 -31.61
C ARG A 260 18.13 -10.55 -31.41
N ALA A 261 18.88 -10.64 -30.31
CA ALA A 261 19.70 -11.82 -30.02
C ALA A 261 18.93 -12.89 -29.23
N ALA A 262 17.88 -12.49 -28.50
CA ALA A 262 17.13 -13.37 -27.64
C ALA A 262 16.29 -14.39 -28.42
N ARG A 263 16.22 -15.61 -27.88
CA ARG A 263 15.31 -16.66 -28.35
C ARG A 263 14.18 -16.92 -27.37
N ARG A 264 14.44 -16.73 -26.08
CA ARG A 264 13.51 -16.99 -24.98
C ARG A 264 13.42 -15.79 -24.02
N PRO A 265 12.97 -14.62 -24.52
CA PRO A 265 12.77 -13.47 -23.65
C PRO A 265 11.64 -13.73 -22.66
N VAL A 266 11.74 -13.12 -21.47
CA VAL A 266 10.68 -13.04 -20.46
C VAL A 266 10.54 -11.59 -20.05
N LEU A 267 9.31 -11.13 -19.89
CA LEU A 267 9.05 -9.82 -19.30
C LEU A 267 8.77 -9.91 -17.81
N LEU A 268 9.23 -8.91 -17.08
CA LEU A 268 8.91 -8.66 -15.69
C LEU A 268 8.20 -7.30 -15.60
N LEU A 269 6.89 -7.31 -15.39
CA LEU A 269 6.05 -6.12 -15.35
C LEU A 269 5.97 -5.60 -13.92
N GLY A 270 6.38 -4.35 -13.72
CA GLY A 270 6.28 -3.64 -12.45
C GLY A 270 5.21 -2.54 -12.48
N PRO A 271 4.95 -1.86 -11.34
CA PRO A 271 3.87 -0.88 -11.20
C PRO A 271 4.03 0.33 -12.11
N GLY A 272 5.25 0.67 -12.55
CA GLY A 272 5.46 1.73 -13.56
C GLY A 272 4.79 1.45 -14.90
N ALA A 273 4.54 0.18 -15.24
CA ALA A 273 3.86 -0.20 -16.46
C ALA A 273 2.32 -0.07 -16.39
N LEU A 274 1.73 0.21 -15.22
CA LEU A 274 0.28 0.41 -15.06
C LEU A 274 -0.26 1.57 -15.91
N ALA A 275 0.53 2.61 -16.16
CA ALA A 275 0.15 3.70 -17.05
C ALA A 275 0.05 3.29 -18.54
N HIS A 276 0.55 2.10 -18.89
CA HIS A 276 0.71 1.62 -20.26
C HIS A 276 -0.01 0.28 -20.54
N VAL A 277 -1.03 -0.09 -19.72
CA VAL A 277 -1.71 -1.39 -19.79
C VAL A 277 -2.15 -1.74 -21.21
N ALA A 278 -2.81 -0.82 -21.92
CA ALA A 278 -3.29 -1.07 -23.27
C ALA A 278 -2.14 -1.39 -24.25
N ALA A 279 -1.06 -0.60 -24.22
CA ALA A 279 0.10 -0.82 -25.08
C ALA A 279 0.85 -2.12 -24.74
N VAL A 280 0.98 -2.47 -23.45
CA VAL A 280 1.58 -3.75 -23.02
C VAL A 280 0.75 -4.93 -23.52
N ARG A 281 -0.58 -4.87 -23.37
CA ARG A 281 -1.49 -5.93 -23.85
C ARG A 281 -1.42 -6.07 -25.37
N GLU A 282 -1.43 -4.95 -26.10
CA GLU A 282 -1.28 -4.96 -27.56
C GLU A 282 0.05 -5.57 -28.01
N ALA A 283 1.15 -5.22 -27.34
CA ALA A 283 2.48 -5.72 -27.67
C ALA A 283 2.68 -7.21 -27.37
N LEU A 284 2.02 -7.72 -26.32
CA LEU A 284 2.30 -9.07 -25.81
C LEU A 284 1.28 -10.12 -26.20
N THR A 285 0.01 -9.76 -26.38
CA THR A 285 -1.04 -10.75 -26.73
C THR A 285 -0.72 -11.42 -28.05
N GLY A 286 -0.57 -12.74 -28.05
CA GLY A 286 -0.18 -13.54 -29.21
C GLY A 286 1.32 -13.47 -29.58
N SER A 287 2.15 -12.76 -28.79
CA SER A 287 3.62 -12.71 -29.02
C SER A 287 4.33 -14.01 -28.61
N GLY A 288 3.72 -14.81 -27.73
CA GLY A 288 4.33 -15.98 -27.11
C GLY A 288 5.43 -15.64 -26.11
N ILE A 289 5.60 -14.37 -25.72
CA ILE A 289 6.56 -13.94 -24.69
C ILE A 289 5.91 -14.05 -23.31
N PRO A 290 6.41 -14.92 -22.40
CA PRO A 290 5.87 -14.98 -21.05
C PRO A 290 6.11 -13.68 -20.28
N ALA A 291 5.10 -13.25 -19.51
CA ALA A 291 5.16 -12.07 -18.66
C ALA A 291 4.85 -12.43 -17.19
N LEU A 292 5.82 -12.16 -16.32
CA LEU A 292 5.66 -12.20 -14.87
C LEU A 292 5.27 -10.81 -14.36
N HIS A 293 4.58 -10.75 -13.23
CA HIS A 293 4.18 -9.51 -12.58
C HIS A 293 4.85 -9.38 -11.21
N THR A 294 5.14 -8.16 -10.80
CA THR A 294 5.30 -7.85 -9.39
C THR A 294 3.92 -7.69 -8.72
N ASP A 295 3.88 -7.56 -7.41
CA ASP A 295 2.64 -7.63 -6.62
C ASP A 295 1.56 -6.64 -7.07
N ARG A 296 1.92 -5.36 -7.27
CA ARG A 296 1.01 -4.29 -7.67
C ARG A 296 0.77 -4.20 -9.18
N ALA A 297 1.58 -4.89 -9.97
CA ALA A 297 1.46 -4.93 -11.42
C ALA A 297 0.46 -6.00 -11.92
N ARG A 298 -0.20 -6.73 -10.99
CA ARG A 298 -1.19 -7.75 -11.34
C ARG A 298 -2.33 -7.18 -12.18
N GLY A 299 -2.72 -7.94 -13.20
CA GLY A 299 -3.77 -7.56 -14.14
C GLY A 299 -3.30 -6.66 -15.30
N ILE A 300 -2.03 -6.24 -15.37
CA ILE A 300 -1.49 -5.62 -16.59
C ILE A 300 -1.65 -6.59 -17.77
N MET A 301 -1.14 -7.82 -17.64
CA MET A 301 -1.56 -8.93 -18.48
C MET A 301 -2.65 -9.72 -17.75
N PRO A 302 -3.76 -10.04 -18.42
CA PRO A 302 -4.80 -10.87 -17.81
C PRO A 302 -4.25 -12.23 -17.37
N ASP A 303 -4.56 -12.66 -16.15
CA ASP A 303 -4.15 -13.99 -15.67
C ASP A 303 -4.75 -15.14 -16.49
N SER A 304 -5.85 -14.91 -17.19
CA SER A 304 -6.46 -15.83 -18.15
C SER A 304 -5.67 -15.98 -19.46
N GLY A 305 -4.73 -15.08 -19.75
CA GLY A 305 -3.96 -15.04 -21.01
C GLY A 305 -2.85 -16.08 -21.09
N ASP A 306 -2.42 -16.39 -22.33
CA ASP A 306 -1.36 -17.36 -22.61
C ASP A 306 0.03 -16.88 -22.19
N GLU A 307 0.25 -15.59 -22.23
CA GLU A 307 1.50 -14.94 -21.85
C GLU A 307 1.65 -14.74 -20.34
N ALA A 308 0.55 -14.75 -19.56
CA ALA A 308 0.59 -14.54 -18.12
C ALA A 308 1.30 -15.70 -17.41
N ALA A 309 2.49 -15.41 -16.88
CA ALA A 309 3.35 -16.40 -16.23
C ALA A 309 3.24 -16.39 -14.69
N GLY A 310 2.39 -15.53 -14.14
CA GLY A 310 2.15 -15.43 -12.71
C GLY A 310 3.00 -14.35 -12.03
N LEU A 311 3.32 -14.57 -10.76
CA LEU A 311 3.94 -13.61 -9.86
C LEU A 311 5.44 -13.87 -9.71
N VAL A 312 6.24 -12.81 -9.64
CA VAL A 312 7.63 -12.87 -9.15
C VAL A 312 7.59 -12.79 -7.62
N THR A 313 8.03 -13.84 -6.97
CA THR A 313 8.02 -13.97 -5.52
C THR A 313 9.41 -13.87 -4.89
N GLY A 314 10.46 -14.02 -5.68
CA GLY A 314 11.85 -14.22 -5.21
C GLY A 314 12.10 -15.64 -4.67
N GLY A 315 11.16 -16.57 -4.90
CA GLY A 315 11.22 -17.94 -4.46
C GLY A 315 11.45 -18.93 -5.60
N THR A 316 10.86 -20.12 -5.47
CA THR A 316 11.02 -21.20 -6.44
C THR A 316 9.88 -21.29 -7.46
N MET A 317 8.84 -20.46 -7.32
CA MET A 317 7.65 -20.53 -8.19
C MET A 317 7.99 -20.14 -9.63
N GLU A 318 8.66 -19.04 -9.84
CA GLU A 318 9.05 -18.49 -11.14
C GLU A 318 10.36 -19.08 -11.67
N TRP A 319 11.12 -19.79 -10.84
CA TRP A 319 12.46 -20.25 -11.18
C TRP A 319 12.53 -21.10 -12.47
N PRO A 320 11.63 -22.06 -12.76
CA PRO A 320 11.72 -22.87 -13.98
C PRO A 320 11.65 -22.04 -15.26
N LEU A 321 10.84 -20.97 -15.24
CA LEU A 321 10.69 -20.07 -16.39
C LEU A 321 11.92 -19.17 -16.57
N LEU A 322 12.36 -18.52 -15.48
CA LEU A 322 13.50 -17.60 -15.51
C LEU A 322 14.82 -18.34 -15.81
N ALA A 323 15.00 -19.55 -15.28
CA ALA A 323 16.18 -20.37 -15.57
C ALA A 323 16.26 -20.85 -17.04
N ALA A 324 15.11 -20.99 -17.71
CA ALA A 324 15.04 -21.38 -19.12
C ALA A 324 15.14 -20.18 -20.08
N SER A 325 15.09 -18.94 -19.58
CA SER A 325 15.16 -17.72 -20.38
C SER A 325 16.60 -17.38 -20.77
N ASP A 326 16.78 -16.56 -21.82
CA ASP A 326 18.06 -15.98 -22.23
C ASP A 326 18.08 -14.44 -22.14
N LEU A 327 16.91 -13.83 -21.96
CA LEU A 327 16.74 -12.40 -21.71
C LEU A 327 15.58 -12.16 -20.74
N ILE A 328 15.82 -11.36 -19.72
CA ILE A 328 14.79 -10.86 -18.80
C ILE A 328 14.70 -9.35 -18.97
N VAL A 329 13.52 -8.83 -19.32
CA VAL A 329 13.28 -7.39 -19.48
C VAL A 329 12.30 -6.92 -18.41
N GLY A 330 12.77 -6.10 -17.47
CA GLY A 330 11.93 -5.46 -16.47
C GLY A 330 11.37 -4.13 -16.99
N LEU A 331 10.06 -3.97 -17.00
CA LEU A 331 9.37 -2.74 -17.38
C LEU A 331 8.74 -2.08 -16.17
N GLY A 332 9.27 -0.94 -15.75
CA GLY A 332 8.74 -0.15 -14.64
C GLY A 332 8.75 -0.88 -13.29
N VAL A 333 9.74 -1.75 -13.07
CA VAL A 333 9.93 -2.44 -11.77
C VAL A 333 10.32 -1.42 -10.70
N ASP A 334 9.61 -1.43 -9.57
CA ASP A 334 9.92 -0.57 -8.43
C ASP A 334 10.64 -1.39 -7.33
N PRO A 335 11.78 -0.89 -6.81
CA PRO A 335 12.53 -1.57 -5.75
C PRO A 335 11.71 -1.79 -4.47
N ALA A 336 10.68 -0.98 -4.22
CA ALA A 336 9.81 -1.13 -3.05
C ALA A 336 9.05 -2.47 -3.02
N GLU A 337 8.81 -3.08 -4.18
CA GLU A 337 8.16 -4.40 -4.28
C GLU A 337 9.16 -5.57 -4.25
N MET A 338 10.46 -5.27 -4.32
CA MET A 338 11.48 -6.31 -4.41
C MET A 338 11.93 -6.75 -3.03
N ILE A 339 11.83 -8.05 -2.78
CA ILE A 339 12.44 -8.67 -1.59
C ILE A 339 13.82 -9.17 -1.98
N PRO A 340 14.87 -8.87 -1.21
CA PRO A 340 16.20 -9.38 -1.49
C PRO A 340 16.21 -10.90 -1.58
N ALA A 341 16.56 -11.42 -2.75
CA ALA A 341 16.73 -12.84 -3.04
C ALA A 341 17.92 -13.01 -3.99
N ALA A 342 18.49 -14.20 -4.03
CA ALA A 342 19.54 -14.49 -4.99
C ALA A 342 18.98 -14.39 -6.42
N TRP A 343 19.68 -13.66 -7.29
CA TRP A 343 19.35 -13.51 -8.71
C TRP A 343 20.42 -14.21 -9.55
N ASP A 344 20.38 -15.54 -9.53
CA ASP A 344 21.42 -16.41 -10.12
C ASP A 344 20.97 -16.98 -11.47
N TYR A 345 20.31 -16.15 -12.28
CA TYR A 345 19.87 -16.52 -13.62
C TYR A 345 20.97 -16.21 -14.65
N ALA A 346 21.22 -17.14 -15.56
CA ALA A 346 22.18 -16.96 -16.66
C ALA A 346 21.67 -15.95 -17.72
N ALA A 347 20.38 -15.67 -17.73
CA ALA A 347 19.75 -14.73 -18.64
C ALA A 347 20.26 -13.31 -18.41
N ARG A 348 20.53 -12.59 -19.52
CA ARG A 348 20.82 -11.16 -19.45
C ARG A 348 19.58 -10.42 -18.89
N THR A 349 19.78 -9.59 -17.88
CA THR A 349 18.69 -8.79 -17.29
C THR A 349 18.84 -7.31 -17.66
N ILE A 350 17.79 -6.72 -18.24
CA ILE A 350 17.70 -5.29 -18.59
C ILE A 350 16.44 -4.72 -17.96
N LEU A 351 16.59 -3.67 -17.14
CA LEU A 351 15.48 -2.94 -16.54
C LEU A 351 15.28 -1.61 -17.27
N VAL A 352 14.04 -1.25 -17.57
CA VAL A 352 13.69 0.06 -18.11
C VAL A 352 12.82 0.80 -17.10
N SER A 353 13.21 2.02 -16.75
CA SER A 353 12.50 2.89 -15.82
C SER A 353 12.49 4.33 -16.36
N GLU A 354 11.45 5.09 -16.04
CA GLU A 354 11.34 6.50 -16.46
C GLU A 354 12.15 7.47 -15.60
N THR A 355 12.62 7.02 -14.44
CA THR A 355 13.40 7.85 -13.52
C THR A 355 14.73 7.20 -13.15
N SER A 356 15.79 8.00 -13.14
CA SER A 356 17.14 7.54 -12.77
C SER A 356 17.22 7.04 -11.33
N ALA A 357 16.46 7.63 -10.42
CA ALA A 357 16.43 7.22 -9.01
C ALA A 357 15.90 5.80 -8.84
N VAL A 358 14.74 5.48 -9.44
CA VAL A 358 14.13 4.14 -9.41
C VAL A 358 15.03 3.13 -10.14
N ALA A 359 15.56 3.49 -11.32
CA ALA A 359 16.46 2.63 -12.10
C ALA A 359 17.72 2.22 -11.32
N ALA A 360 18.38 3.18 -10.67
CA ALA A 360 19.60 2.94 -9.90
C ALA A 360 19.38 2.11 -8.64
N GLU A 361 18.20 2.20 -8.04
CA GLU A 361 17.84 1.40 -6.86
C GLU A 361 17.37 0.00 -7.27
N ALA A 362 16.49 -0.11 -8.28
CA ALA A 362 15.94 -1.39 -8.72
C ALA A 362 17.03 -2.35 -9.21
N VAL A 363 18.02 -1.88 -9.97
CA VAL A 363 19.07 -2.74 -10.54
C VAL A 363 19.89 -3.49 -9.48
N ARG A 364 19.91 -3.00 -8.23
CA ARG A 364 20.64 -3.66 -7.12
C ARG A 364 20.07 -5.03 -6.74
N TYR A 365 18.80 -5.29 -7.08
CA TYR A 365 18.15 -6.57 -6.83
C TYR A 365 18.44 -7.62 -7.91
N PHE A 366 19.11 -7.24 -9.01
CA PHE A 366 19.32 -8.08 -10.18
C PHE A 366 20.83 -8.19 -10.47
N THR A 367 21.47 -9.23 -9.97
CA THR A 367 22.92 -9.47 -10.15
C THR A 367 23.29 -9.44 -11.63
N GLY A 368 24.25 -8.58 -12.02
CA GLY A 368 24.65 -8.41 -13.41
C GLY A 368 23.64 -7.68 -14.30
N GLY A 369 22.56 -7.16 -13.73
CA GLY A 369 21.54 -6.42 -14.46
C GLY A 369 22.02 -5.07 -14.99
N THR A 370 21.39 -4.59 -16.05
CA THR A 370 21.60 -3.26 -16.63
C THR A 370 20.31 -2.45 -16.49
N ALA A 371 20.41 -1.23 -15.97
CA ALA A 371 19.29 -0.30 -15.90
C ALA A 371 19.38 0.74 -17.03
N LEU A 372 18.28 0.97 -17.73
CA LEU A 372 18.10 1.99 -18.74
C LEU A 372 17.07 3.00 -18.25
N VAL A 373 17.33 4.29 -18.47
CA VAL A 373 16.39 5.37 -18.19
C VAL A 373 15.80 5.83 -19.52
N ALA A 374 14.54 5.47 -19.77
CA ALA A 374 13.87 5.79 -21.03
C ALA A 374 12.35 5.79 -20.83
N PRO A 375 11.57 6.43 -21.72
CA PRO A 375 10.11 6.32 -21.72
C PRO A 375 9.66 4.86 -21.87
N LEU A 376 8.80 4.38 -20.96
CA LEU A 376 8.31 3.00 -21.02
C LEU A 376 7.50 2.73 -22.30
N GLY A 377 6.74 3.71 -22.79
CA GLY A 377 6.04 3.58 -24.07
C GLY A 377 6.96 3.23 -25.24
N ALA A 378 8.12 3.90 -25.34
CA ALA A 378 9.11 3.60 -26.39
C ALA A 378 9.74 2.21 -26.24
N ALA A 379 9.96 1.75 -25.00
CA ALA A 379 10.44 0.40 -24.76
C ALA A 379 9.39 -0.67 -25.14
N ILE A 380 8.10 -0.42 -24.87
CA ILE A 380 7.00 -1.30 -25.25
C ILE A 380 6.85 -1.38 -26.77
N GLU A 381 6.91 -0.25 -27.47
CA GLU A 381 6.90 -0.20 -28.93
C GLU A 381 8.08 -0.98 -29.53
N LEU A 382 9.26 -0.86 -28.93
CA LEU A 382 10.44 -1.61 -29.35
C LEU A 382 10.25 -3.12 -29.17
N ILE A 383 9.63 -3.57 -28.06
CA ILE A 383 9.31 -4.97 -27.83
C ILE A 383 8.30 -5.48 -28.85
N ALA A 384 7.24 -4.71 -29.13
CA ALA A 384 6.24 -5.03 -30.15
C ALA A 384 6.83 -5.18 -31.56
N ALA A 385 7.83 -4.35 -31.90
CA ALA A 385 8.53 -4.41 -33.18
C ALA A 385 9.47 -5.62 -33.36
N HIS A 386 9.73 -6.37 -32.27
CA HIS A 386 10.60 -7.55 -32.27
C HIS A 386 9.81 -8.80 -31.88
N PRO A 387 8.91 -9.30 -32.72
CA PRO A 387 8.13 -10.50 -32.40
C PRO A 387 9.06 -11.72 -32.31
N HIS A 388 8.93 -12.45 -31.21
CA HIS A 388 9.72 -13.66 -30.95
C HIS A 388 8.92 -14.90 -31.30
N HIS A 389 9.19 -15.47 -32.48
CA HIS A 389 8.52 -16.69 -32.91
C HIS A 389 9.43 -17.89 -32.66
N GLY A 390 8.98 -18.83 -31.83
CA GLY A 390 9.49 -20.19 -31.79
C GLY A 390 10.53 -20.53 -30.72
N GLY A 391 10.91 -19.62 -29.82
CA GLY A 391 11.81 -19.94 -28.70
C GLY A 391 11.10 -20.59 -27.51
N TRP A 392 9.88 -20.14 -27.23
CA TRP A 392 8.98 -20.70 -26.23
C TRP A 392 7.94 -21.62 -26.88
N PRO A 393 7.49 -22.71 -26.19
CA PRO A 393 6.33 -23.46 -26.62
C PRO A 393 5.05 -22.60 -26.53
N PRO A 394 3.99 -22.95 -27.28
CA PRO A 394 2.72 -22.25 -27.17
C PRO A 394 2.22 -22.18 -25.71
N ALA A 395 1.68 -21.05 -25.30
CA ALA A 395 1.17 -20.78 -23.95
C ALA A 395 2.19 -21.07 -22.82
N ALA A 396 3.47 -20.81 -23.06
CA ALA A 396 4.54 -21.04 -22.08
C ALA A 396 4.28 -20.30 -20.74
N GLY A 397 3.77 -19.07 -20.79
CA GLY A 397 3.39 -18.30 -19.60
C GLY A 397 2.34 -19.02 -18.78
N ARG A 398 1.20 -19.32 -19.39
CA ARG A 398 0.08 -20.05 -18.73
C ARG A 398 0.55 -21.41 -18.19
N THR A 399 1.37 -22.16 -18.93
CA THR A 399 1.89 -23.45 -18.47
C THR A 399 2.79 -23.29 -17.24
N ALA A 400 3.69 -22.31 -17.24
CA ALA A 400 4.55 -22.00 -16.09
C ALA A 400 3.72 -21.61 -14.85
N LYS A 401 2.75 -20.72 -15.03
CA LYS A 401 1.81 -20.31 -13.97
C LYS A 401 1.04 -21.51 -13.41
N ALA A 402 0.44 -22.33 -14.28
CA ALA A 402 -0.34 -23.48 -13.86
C ALA A 402 0.52 -24.48 -13.05
N GLY A 403 1.78 -24.74 -13.47
CA GLY A 403 2.71 -25.57 -12.72
C GLY A 403 3.09 -25.01 -11.37
N ALA A 404 3.29 -23.67 -11.26
CA ALA A 404 3.57 -23.00 -10.00
C ALA A 404 2.37 -23.10 -9.03
N LEU A 405 1.14 -22.81 -9.52
CA LEU A 405 -0.09 -22.89 -8.73
C LEU A 405 -0.44 -24.33 -8.31
N ALA A 406 -0.15 -25.33 -9.14
CA ALA A 406 -0.34 -26.74 -8.78
C ALA A 406 0.51 -27.11 -7.56
N ARG A 407 1.80 -26.77 -7.56
CA ARG A 407 2.70 -27.00 -6.41
C ARG A 407 2.19 -26.32 -5.13
N LEU A 408 1.65 -25.10 -5.26
CA LEU A 408 1.08 -24.37 -4.12
C LEU A 408 -0.18 -25.04 -3.57
N ARG A 409 -1.03 -25.59 -4.46
CA ARG A 409 -2.25 -26.33 -4.07
C ARG A 409 -1.93 -27.70 -3.48
N GLU A 410 -0.89 -28.38 -3.96
CA GLU A 410 -0.46 -29.68 -3.41
C GLU A 410 -0.01 -29.58 -1.95
N ALA A 411 0.47 -28.42 -1.53
CA ALA A 411 0.83 -28.13 -0.13
C ALA A 411 -0.39 -27.96 0.80
N ALA A 412 -1.61 -27.91 0.26
CA ALA A 412 -2.88 -27.63 0.97
C ALA A 412 -3.43 -28.87 1.69
N ARG A 413 -2.79 -29.31 2.78
CA ARG A 413 -3.30 -30.42 3.60
C ARG A 413 -3.58 -29.94 5.01
N ALA A 414 -4.86 -29.64 5.29
CA ALA A 414 -5.31 -29.26 6.61
C ALA A 414 -5.72 -30.48 7.46
N ALA A 415 -5.63 -30.36 8.78
CA ALA A 415 -6.20 -31.31 9.71
C ALA A 415 -7.74 -31.35 9.59
N PRO A 416 -8.40 -32.46 9.91
CA PRO A 416 -9.86 -32.55 9.91
C PRO A 416 -10.51 -31.46 10.77
N GLY A 417 -11.52 -30.79 10.23
CA GLY A 417 -12.23 -29.71 10.92
C GLY A 417 -11.53 -28.34 10.88
N LEU A 418 -10.49 -28.19 10.02
CA LEU A 418 -9.82 -26.92 9.74
C LEU A 418 -9.71 -26.72 8.23
N LEU A 419 -9.65 -25.46 7.79
CA LEU A 419 -9.38 -25.08 6.41
C LEU A 419 -7.87 -24.93 6.17
N SER A 420 -7.37 -25.31 5.01
CA SER A 420 -6.08 -24.81 4.59
C SER A 420 -6.22 -23.34 4.14
N PRO A 421 -5.20 -22.50 4.32
CA PRO A 421 -5.21 -21.15 3.77
C PRO A 421 -5.45 -21.11 2.25
N GLN A 422 -4.99 -22.14 1.53
CA GLN A 422 -5.22 -22.29 0.09
C GLN A 422 -6.69 -22.54 -0.23
N ASP A 423 -7.36 -23.40 0.56
CA ASP A 423 -8.81 -23.65 0.40
C ASP A 423 -9.63 -22.38 0.65
N VAL A 424 -9.23 -21.55 1.62
CA VAL A 424 -9.90 -20.27 1.88
C VAL A 424 -9.85 -19.39 0.64
N VAL A 425 -8.65 -19.13 0.09
CA VAL A 425 -8.50 -18.23 -1.06
C VAL A 425 -9.18 -18.78 -2.30
N THR A 426 -8.98 -20.08 -2.61
CA THR A 426 -9.56 -20.70 -3.81
C THR A 426 -11.08 -20.79 -3.75
N THR A 427 -11.65 -21.10 -2.58
CA THR A 427 -13.11 -21.11 -2.39
C THR A 427 -13.68 -19.71 -2.57
N VAL A 428 -13.08 -18.69 -1.94
CA VAL A 428 -13.54 -17.30 -2.08
C VAL A 428 -13.44 -16.85 -3.54
N ARG A 429 -12.32 -17.11 -4.23
CA ARG A 429 -12.16 -16.71 -5.64
C ARG A 429 -13.16 -17.38 -6.56
N ALA A 430 -13.42 -18.68 -6.35
CA ALA A 430 -14.36 -19.45 -7.17
C ALA A 430 -15.84 -18.99 -7.03
N HIS A 431 -16.18 -18.39 -5.89
CA HIS A 431 -17.56 -17.95 -5.59
C HIS A 431 -17.73 -16.43 -5.65
N THR A 432 -16.74 -15.69 -6.14
CA THR A 432 -16.81 -14.23 -6.35
C THR A 432 -16.76 -13.88 -7.84
N PRO A 433 -17.45 -12.80 -8.27
CA PRO A 433 -17.36 -12.31 -9.65
C PRO A 433 -15.93 -11.91 -10.04
N PRO A 434 -15.58 -11.91 -11.34
CA PRO A 434 -14.25 -11.53 -11.82
C PRO A 434 -13.82 -10.10 -11.41
N GLU A 435 -14.77 -9.17 -11.35
CA GLU A 435 -14.56 -7.77 -10.97
C GLU A 435 -14.33 -7.53 -9.48
N THR A 436 -14.40 -8.57 -8.63
CA THR A 436 -14.19 -8.47 -7.19
C THR A 436 -12.80 -7.93 -6.88
N ILE A 437 -12.75 -6.93 -6.00
CA ILE A 437 -11.50 -6.40 -5.47
C ILE A 437 -11.14 -7.14 -4.20
N ALA A 438 -9.96 -7.74 -4.16
CA ALA A 438 -9.39 -8.28 -2.93
C ALA A 438 -8.38 -7.31 -2.34
N THR A 439 -8.46 -7.09 -1.02
CA THR A 439 -7.42 -6.43 -0.24
C THR A 439 -6.78 -7.45 0.67
N VAL A 440 -5.45 -7.45 0.78
CA VAL A 440 -4.74 -8.50 1.50
C VAL A 440 -3.79 -7.89 2.53
N ASP A 441 -3.91 -8.34 3.77
CA ASP A 441 -3.09 -7.90 4.88
C ASP A 441 -1.72 -8.58 4.86
N ALA A 442 -0.74 -7.96 5.50
CA ALA A 442 0.57 -8.57 5.70
C ALA A 442 0.51 -9.74 6.70
N GLY A 443 1.02 -10.89 6.29
CA GLY A 443 1.02 -12.10 7.09
C GLY A 443 1.33 -13.35 6.27
N ALA A 444 1.25 -14.54 6.88
CA ALA A 444 1.48 -15.79 6.18
C ALA A 444 0.40 -16.05 5.10
N HIS A 445 -0.83 -15.65 5.36
CA HIS A 445 -1.96 -15.73 4.40
C HIS A 445 -1.73 -14.91 3.12
N MET A 446 -0.95 -13.83 3.19
CA MET A 446 -0.58 -13.02 2.02
C MET A 446 0.18 -13.86 0.99
N LEU A 447 1.11 -14.71 1.44
CA LEU A 447 1.91 -15.59 0.57
C LEU A 447 1.05 -16.60 -0.21
N VAL A 448 -0.17 -16.86 0.27
CA VAL A 448 -1.16 -17.71 -0.37
C VAL A 448 -2.10 -16.90 -1.26
N ALA A 449 -2.61 -15.79 -0.73
CA ALA A 449 -3.60 -14.97 -1.43
C ALA A 449 -3.02 -14.32 -2.70
N MET A 450 -1.79 -13.80 -2.62
CA MET A 450 -1.16 -13.15 -3.76
C MET A 450 -1.09 -14.04 -5.02
N PRO A 451 -0.56 -15.26 -5.01
CA PRO A 451 -0.51 -16.09 -6.20
C PRO A 451 -1.86 -16.72 -6.59
N LEU A 452 -2.73 -17.06 -5.63
CA LEU A 452 -3.98 -17.78 -5.91
C LEU A 452 -5.17 -16.87 -6.28
N TRP A 453 -5.12 -15.57 -5.99
CA TRP A 453 -6.14 -14.62 -6.41
C TRP A 453 -5.87 -14.16 -7.84
N GLU A 454 -6.34 -14.91 -8.83
CA GLU A 454 -6.14 -14.56 -10.25
C GLU A 454 -7.02 -13.37 -10.65
N VAL A 455 -6.45 -12.45 -11.43
CA VAL A 455 -7.09 -11.20 -11.86
C VAL A 455 -6.78 -10.90 -13.33
N ASP A 456 -7.78 -10.39 -14.07
CA ASP A 456 -7.64 -10.01 -15.48
C ASP A 456 -7.50 -8.49 -15.67
N GLU A 457 -7.77 -7.70 -14.63
CA GLU A 457 -7.67 -6.25 -14.66
C GLU A 457 -6.82 -5.72 -13.50
N PRO A 458 -6.10 -4.59 -13.69
CA PRO A 458 -5.38 -3.91 -12.63
C PRO A 458 -6.28 -3.52 -11.45
N HIS A 459 -5.67 -3.34 -10.29
CA HIS A 459 -6.34 -2.91 -9.06
C HIS A 459 -7.46 -3.87 -8.57
N ARG A 460 -7.39 -5.16 -8.95
CA ARG A 460 -8.28 -6.20 -8.41
C ARG A 460 -7.64 -6.99 -7.26
N LEU A 461 -6.35 -6.75 -7.00
CA LEU A 461 -5.62 -7.22 -5.82
C LEU A 461 -4.83 -6.06 -5.25
N LEU A 462 -5.11 -5.68 -4.01
CA LEU A 462 -4.48 -4.55 -3.32
C LEU A 462 -3.74 -5.05 -2.08
N ILE A 463 -2.48 -4.67 -1.94
CA ILE A 463 -1.62 -5.04 -0.81
C ILE A 463 -0.74 -3.86 -0.39
N SER A 464 -0.17 -3.92 0.81
CA SER A 464 0.92 -3.05 1.23
C SER A 464 2.25 -3.71 0.83
N SER A 465 2.78 -3.38 -0.34
CA SER A 465 3.99 -4.02 -0.88
C SER A 465 5.26 -3.53 -0.18
N GLY A 466 5.50 -2.23 -0.18
CA GLY A 466 6.76 -1.65 0.28
C GLY A 466 6.96 -1.70 1.79
N LEU A 467 5.92 -1.41 2.57
CA LEU A 467 5.99 -1.46 4.03
C LEU A 467 5.57 -2.82 4.60
N ALA A 468 4.75 -3.57 3.88
CA ALA A 468 4.13 -4.80 4.34
C ALA A 468 3.47 -4.63 5.73
N THR A 469 2.68 -3.57 5.90
CA THR A 469 2.07 -3.25 7.19
C THR A 469 0.90 -4.16 7.50
N MET A 470 0.85 -4.65 8.74
CA MET A 470 -0.34 -5.33 9.27
C MET A 470 -1.46 -4.31 9.51
N GLY A 471 -2.72 -4.77 9.43
CA GLY A 471 -3.89 -3.92 9.56
C GLY A 471 -4.24 -3.13 8.30
N TYR A 472 -3.69 -3.51 7.15
CA TYR A 472 -3.95 -2.86 5.85
C TYR A 472 -5.30 -3.24 5.25
N ALA A 473 -5.68 -4.53 5.29
CA ALA A 473 -6.74 -5.06 4.45
C ALA A 473 -8.11 -4.41 4.68
N LEU A 474 -8.54 -4.26 5.92
CA LEU A 474 -9.86 -3.68 6.22
C LEU A 474 -9.95 -2.19 5.85
N PRO A 475 -9.02 -1.30 6.22
CA PRO A 475 -9.01 0.08 5.74
C PRO A 475 -8.97 0.19 4.22
N ALA A 476 -8.16 -0.61 3.55
CA ALA A 476 -8.10 -0.63 2.09
C ALA A 476 -9.44 -1.11 1.47
N ALA A 477 -10.10 -2.10 2.07
CA ALA A 477 -11.43 -2.55 1.62
C ALA A 477 -12.51 -1.47 1.77
N ILE A 478 -12.47 -0.69 2.85
CA ILE A 478 -13.36 0.45 3.05
C ILE A 478 -13.15 1.46 1.91
N ALA A 479 -11.91 1.82 1.63
CA ALA A 479 -11.58 2.74 0.54
C ALA A 479 -11.99 2.19 -0.83
N ALA A 480 -11.72 0.90 -1.09
CA ALA A 480 -12.10 0.26 -2.34
C ALA A 480 -13.63 0.29 -2.55
N ALA A 481 -14.41 -0.04 -1.51
CA ALA A 481 -15.87 0.01 -1.58
C ALA A 481 -16.43 1.44 -1.82
N LEU A 482 -15.75 2.47 -1.28
CA LEU A 482 -16.11 3.87 -1.49
C LEU A 482 -15.70 4.39 -2.87
N CYS A 483 -14.53 3.98 -3.37
CA CYS A 483 -13.99 4.46 -4.65
C CYS A 483 -14.57 3.70 -5.86
N THR A 484 -15.04 2.46 -5.67
CA THR A 484 -15.59 1.62 -6.74
C THR A 484 -16.99 1.11 -6.40
N PRO A 485 -18.00 2.01 -6.33
CA PRO A 485 -19.35 1.62 -5.96
C PRO A 485 -19.90 0.53 -6.87
N GLY A 486 -20.43 -0.54 -6.29
CA GLY A 486 -21.02 -1.68 -7.01
C GLY A 486 -20.06 -2.84 -7.27
N ALA A 487 -18.75 -2.67 -7.15
CA ALA A 487 -17.83 -3.81 -7.18
C ALA A 487 -17.85 -4.55 -5.83
N PRO A 488 -17.92 -5.89 -5.82
CA PRO A 488 -17.75 -6.65 -4.58
C PRO A 488 -16.33 -6.45 -4.02
N VAL A 489 -16.22 -6.36 -2.70
CA VAL A 489 -14.93 -6.19 -2.01
C VAL A 489 -14.74 -7.27 -0.96
N VAL A 490 -13.60 -7.95 -1.02
CA VAL A 490 -13.20 -8.97 -0.04
C VAL A 490 -11.88 -8.55 0.62
N ALA A 491 -11.85 -8.52 1.95
CA ALA A 491 -10.63 -8.28 2.71
C ALA A 491 -10.10 -9.60 3.28
N PHE A 492 -8.91 -10.02 2.88
CA PHE A 492 -8.19 -11.15 3.46
C PHE A 492 -7.25 -10.64 4.56
N THR A 493 -7.51 -11.00 5.80
CA THR A 493 -6.72 -10.58 6.96
C THR A 493 -6.46 -11.74 7.91
N GLY A 494 -5.32 -11.70 8.60
CA GLY A 494 -5.09 -12.59 9.74
C GLY A 494 -5.75 -12.03 11.00
N ASP A 495 -5.92 -12.89 11.99
CA ASP A 495 -6.42 -12.52 13.32
C ASP A 495 -5.61 -11.37 13.96
N GLY A 496 -4.27 -11.43 13.88
CA GLY A 496 -3.39 -10.38 14.36
C GLY A 496 -3.54 -9.05 13.62
N GLY A 497 -3.72 -9.09 12.30
CA GLY A 497 -3.91 -7.90 11.46
C GLY A 497 -5.26 -7.24 11.70
N LEU A 498 -6.35 -8.04 11.72
CA LEU A 498 -7.68 -7.51 12.04
C LEU A 498 -7.73 -6.91 13.43
N GLY A 499 -7.04 -7.53 14.41
CA GLY A 499 -6.96 -6.99 15.78
C GLY A 499 -6.41 -5.56 15.84
N MET A 500 -5.55 -5.14 14.90
CA MET A 500 -4.98 -3.78 14.85
C MET A 500 -5.96 -2.73 14.33
N THR A 501 -6.96 -3.13 13.53
CA THR A 501 -7.93 -2.22 12.89
C THR A 501 -9.38 -2.64 13.13
N LEU A 502 -9.60 -3.43 14.18
CA LEU A 502 -10.89 -4.06 14.49
C LEU A 502 -12.06 -3.07 14.52
N MET A 503 -11.84 -1.87 15.06
CA MET A 503 -12.88 -0.86 15.19
C MET A 503 -13.33 -0.28 13.83
N GLU A 504 -12.57 -0.46 12.77
CA GLU A 504 -13.00 -0.06 11.42
C GLU A 504 -14.15 -0.94 10.87
N ILE A 505 -14.50 -2.06 11.55
CA ILE A 505 -15.76 -2.78 11.30
C ILE A 505 -16.96 -1.83 11.54
N GLU A 506 -16.93 -1.01 12.62
CA GLU A 506 -17.96 0.00 12.85
C GLU A 506 -18.04 0.99 11.68
N THR A 507 -16.90 1.43 11.16
CA THR A 507 -16.84 2.31 9.99
C THR A 507 -17.56 1.69 8.80
N THR A 508 -17.39 0.37 8.54
CA THR A 508 -18.12 -0.31 7.46
C THR A 508 -19.62 -0.39 7.73
N VAL A 509 -20.03 -0.62 8.99
CA VAL A 509 -21.44 -0.65 9.41
C VAL A 509 -22.08 0.71 9.25
N ARG A 510 -21.47 1.77 9.80
CA ARG A 510 -21.96 3.13 9.74
C ARG A 510 -22.14 3.64 8.31
N LEU A 511 -21.22 3.27 7.42
CA LEU A 511 -21.27 3.63 6.00
C LEU A 511 -22.05 2.62 5.14
N ARG A 512 -22.61 1.56 5.74
CA ARG A 512 -23.38 0.49 5.06
C ARG A 512 -22.63 -0.11 3.87
N LEU A 513 -21.30 -0.30 4.03
CA LEU A 513 -20.46 -0.82 2.95
C LEU A 513 -20.62 -2.34 2.81
N ARG A 514 -20.75 -2.81 1.58
CA ARG A 514 -20.80 -4.24 1.25
C ARG A 514 -19.37 -4.77 1.15
N VAL A 515 -18.76 -5.04 2.30
CA VAL A 515 -17.39 -5.58 2.44
C VAL A 515 -17.48 -6.94 3.12
N VAL A 516 -16.85 -7.94 2.54
CA VAL A 516 -16.68 -9.26 3.16
C VAL A 516 -15.28 -9.36 3.71
N VAL A 517 -15.14 -9.49 5.03
CA VAL A 517 -13.87 -9.68 5.72
C VAL A 517 -13.68 -11.15 6.00
N VAL A 518 -12.67 -11.78 5.41
CA VAL A 518 -12.33 -13.19 5.63
C VAL A 518 -11.09 -13.24 6.53
N VAL A 519 -11.28 -13.76 7.74
CA VAL A 519 -10.25 -13.82 8.78
C VAL A 519 -9.59 -15.19 8.77
N PHE A 520 -8.28 -15.23 8.54
CA PHE A 520 -7.46 -16.42 8.74
C PHE A 520 -7.11 -16.52 10.22
N ASN A 521 -7.90 -17.30 10.95
CA ASN A 521 -7.82 -17.37 12.41
C ASN A 521 -7.13 -18.65 12.87
N ASP A 522 -5.87 -18.52 13.30
CA ASP A 522 -5.08 -19.58 13.93
C ASP A 522 -4.51 -19.18 15.31
N ALA A 523 -4.95 -18.03 15.81
CA ALA A 523 -4.51 -17.44 17.07
C ALA A 523 -2.99 -17.23 17.16
N THR A 524 -2.34 -16.98 15.99
CA THR A 524 -0.88 -16.97 15.93
C THR A 524 -0.37 -15.98 14.86
N LEU A 525 0.72 -15.28 15.16
CA LEU A 525 1.53 -14.60 14.14
C LEU A 525 2.33 -15.62 13.33
N SER A 526 1.66 -16.37 12.47
CA SER A 526 2.19 -17.56 11.81
C SER A 526 3.42 -17.31 10.96
N LEU A 527 3.53 -16.17 10.25
CA LEU A 527 4.74 -15.80 9.52
C LEU A 527 5.97 -15.67 10.44
N ILE A 528 5.79 -15.08 11.62
CA ILE A 528 6.87 -14.92 12.60
C ILE A 528 7.20 -16.26 13.24
N LYS A 529 6.20 -17.09 13.55
CA LYS A 529 6.39 -18.44 14.09
C LYS A 529 7.24 -19.33 13.16
N ILE A 530 7.01 -19.26 11.85
CA ILE A 530 7.81 -20.01 10.87
C ILE A 530 9.28 -19.54 10.90
N LYS A 531 9.51 -18.24 10.96
CA LYS A 531 10.84 -17.64 11.03
C LYS A 531 11.59 -17.97 12.34
N GLN A 532 10.89 -18.30 13.42
CA GLN A 532 11.53 -18.72 14.68
C GLN A 532 12.16 -20.11 14.62
N ARG A 533 11.66 -21.02 13.78
CA ARG A 533 12.09 -22.43 13.76
C ARG A 533 13.59 -22.67 13.57
N PRO A 534 14.32 -21.97 12.71
CA PRO A 534 15.75 -22.19 12.54
C PRO A 534 16.62 -21.72 13.70
N ALA A 535 16.14 -20.75 14.48
CA ALA A 535 16.95 -20.03 15.48
C ALA A 535 16.74 -20.48 16.92
N GLY A 536 15.69 -21.29 17.20
CA GLY A 536 15.36 -21.71 18.58
C GLY A 536 14.99 -20.56 19.52
N HIS A 537 14.76 -19.35 19.00
CA HIS A 537 14.51 -18.13 19.77
C HIS A 537 13.01 -17.79 19.80
N GLY A 538 12.53 -17.35 20.93
CA GLY A 538 11.16 -16.90 21.16
C GLY A 538 10.18 -18.04 21.44
N GLY A 539 9.64 -18.09 22.64
CA GLY A 539 8.61 -19.05 23.01
C GLY A 539 7.23 -18.71 22.40
N PRO A 540 6.21 -19.54 22.64
CA PRO A 540 4.83 -19.29 22.18
C PRO A 540 4.29 -17.91 22.58
N ALA A 541 4.75 -17.35 23.69
CA ALA A 541 4.36 -16.03 24.20
C ALA A 541 4.70 -14.86 23.25
N ALA A 542 5.67 -15.04 22.35
CA ALA A 542 6.07 -14.00 21.40
C ALA A 542 5.18 -13.93 20.16
N VAL A 543 4.39 -14.97 19.86
CA VAL A 543 3.64 -15.10 18.60
C VAL A 543 2.20 -15.58 18.79
N GLY A 544 1.85 -16.16 19.94
CA GLY A 544 0.55 -16.76 20.19
C GLY A 544 -0.43 -15.79 20.85
N TYR A 545 -1.67 -15.86 20.41
CA TYR A 545 -2.83 -15.19 21.04
C TYR A 545 -3.73 -16.22 21.73
N ARG A 546 -4.66 -15.73 22.53
CA ARG A 546 -5.83 -16.55 22.90
C ARG A 546 -6.79 -16.59 21.72
N PRO A 547 -7.38 -17.75 21.39
CA PRO A 547 -8.41 -17.82 20.37
C PRO A 547 -9.54 -16.82 20.65
N ALA A 548 -9.88 -16.01 19.67
CA ALA A 548 -10.97 -15.05 19.72
C ALA A 548 -11.99 -15.35 18.62
N SER A 549 -13.27 -15.12 18.87
CA SER A 549 -14.31 -15.21 17.85
C SER A 549 -14.51 -13.84 17.20
N PHE A 550 -13.93 -13.64 16.04
CA PHE A 550 -14.13 -12.41 15.26
C PHE A 550 -15.55 -12.30 14.71
N ALA A 551 -16.22 -13.43 14.48
CA ALA A 551 -17.63 -13.47 14.12
C ALA A 551 -18.51 -12.85 15.23
N ALA A 552 -18.28 -13.23 16.49
CA ALA A 552 -19.02 -12.68 17.62
C ALA A 552 -18.74 -11.19 17.85
N VAL A 553 -17.48 -10.77 17.68
CA VAL A 553 -17.10 -9.35 17.80
C VAL A 553 -17.74 -8.53 16.68
N ALA A 554 -17.75 -9.01 15.45
CA ALA A 554 -18.40 -8.35 14.32
C ALA A 554 -19.90 -8.13 14.58
N THR A 555 -20.58 -9.17 15.11
CA THR A 555 -22.00 -9.07 15.47
C THR A 555 -22.23 -8.02 16.55
N ALA A 556 -21.35 -7.95 17.57
CA ALA A 556 -21.43 -6.93 18.61
C ALA A 556 -21.21 -5.49 18.09
N LEU A 557 -20.46 -5.33 16.99
CA LEU A 557 -20.24 -4.05 16.31
C LEU A 557 -21.33 -3.73 15.25
N GLY A 558 -22.34 -4.61 15.08
CA GLY A 558 -23.46 -4.40 14.16
C GLY A 558 -23.25 -4.97 12.75
N ALA A 559 -22.15 -5.66 12.47
CA ALA A 559 -21.92 -6.39 11.24
C ALA A 559 -22.53 -7.81 11.30
N ALA A 560 -22.66 -8.50 10.17
CA ALA A 560 -22.92 -9.93 10.18
C ALA A 560 -21.61 -10.68 10.52
N GLY A 561 -21.73 -11.75 11.31
CA GLY A 561 -20.59 -12.59 11.70
C GLY A 561 -20.90 -14.06 11.51
N ALA A 562 -20.00 -14.81 10.85
CA ALA A 562 -20.11 -16.26 10.66
C ALA A 562 -18.77 -16.94 10.97
N ALA A 563 -18.78 -18.06 11.65
CA ALA A 563 -17.59 -18.88 11.90
C ALA A 563 -17.66 -20.12 11.00
N VAL A 564 -16.56 -20.44 10.32
CA VAL A 564 -16.46 -21.54 9.36
C VAL A 564 -15.18 -22.36 9.58
N SER A 565 -15.26 -23.67 9.32
CA SER A 565 -14.12 -24.58 9.45
C SER A 565 -13.99 -25.57 8.29
N ASP A 566 -14.84 -25.43 7.26
CA ASP A 566 -14.79 -26.21 6.04
C ASP A 566 -15.18 -25.38 4.80
N ALA A 567 -14.82 -25.85 3.62
CA ALA A 567 -15.02 -25.15 2.36
C ALA A 567 -16.50 -24.97 1.98
N ALA A 568 -17.36 -25.89 2.33
CA ALA A 568 -18.80 -25.81 2.02
C ALA A 568 -19.47 -24.71 2.87
N GLY A 569 -19.16 -24.66 4.16
CA GLY A 569 -19.60 -23.61 5.06
C GLY A 569 -19.09 -22.23 4.61
N LEU A 570 -17.82 -22.13 4.22
CA LEU A 570 -17.24 -20.89 3.69
C LEU A 570 -17.97 -20.44 2.41
N ALA A 571 -18.22 -21.33 1.46
CA ALA A 571 -18.94 -21.01 0.23
C ALA A 571 -20.38 -20.54 0.49
N SER A 572 -21.07 -21.21 1.42
CA SER A 572 -22.44 -20.84 1.83
C SER A 572 -22.50 -19.45 2.47
N GLU A 573 -21.63 -19.17 3.44
CA GLU A 573 -21.59 -17.88 4.11
C GLU A 573 -21.14 -16.75 3.19
N LEU A 574 -20.21 -17.02 2.28
CA LEU A 574 -19.79 -16.06 1.26
C LEU A 574 -20.95 -15.69 0.32
N ALA A 575 -21.71 -16.68 -0.15
CA ALA A 575 -22.87 -16.43 -1.00
C ALA A 575 -23.92 -15.58 -0.28
N ALA A 576 -24.16 -15.84 1.01
CA ALA A 576 -25.05 -15.03 1.83
C ALA A 576 -24.50 -13.60 2.02
N ALA A 577 -23.19 -13.47 2.25
CA ALA A 577 -22.52 -12.18 2.44
C ALA A 577 -22.58 -11.29 1.20
N LEU A 578 -22.34 -11.84 0.01
CA LEU A 578 -22.37 -11.09 -1.25
C LEU A 578 -23.77 -10.56 -1.60
N ASN A 579 -24.84 -11.16 -1.06
CA ASN A 579 -26.22 -10.74 -1.27
C ASN A 579 -26.78 -9.86 -0.12
N ARG A 580 -25.98 -9.62 0.93
CA ARG A 580 -26.42 -8.85 2.09
C ARG A 580 -26.10 -7.37 1.92
N ASP A 581 -26.98 -6.51 2.42
CA ASP A 581 -26.67 -5.09 2.62
C ASP A 581 -25.85 -4.91 3.91
N GLY A 582 -24.67 -4.31 3.78
CA GLY A 582 -23.74 -4.11 4.88
C GLY A 582 -22.61 -5.15 4.98
N PRO A 583 -21.70 -4.98 5.94
CA PRO A 583 -20.50 -5.80 6.06
C PRO A 583 -20.78 -7.19 6.66
N THR A 584 -19.94 -8.14 6.26
CA THR A 584 -19.91 -9.49 6.84
C THR A 584 -18.48 -9.86 7.22
N VAL A 585 -18.28 -10.42 8.41
CA VAL A 585 -16.99 -11.00 8.84
C VAL A 585 -17.15 -12.53 8.87
N ILE A 586 -16.36 -13.21 8.07
CA ILE A 586 -16.26 -14.67 8.03
C ILE A 586 -14.98 -15.06 8.77
N ASP A 587 -15.14 -15.65 9.93
CA ASP A 587 -14.09 -16.11 10.84
C ASP A 587 -13.73 -17.55 10.48
N ALA A 588 -12.67 -17.72 9.66
CA ALA A 588 -12.25 -19.02 9.15
C ALA A 588 -11.19 -19.65 10.06
N SER A 589 -11.52 -20.79 10.66
CA SER A 589 -10.58 -21.59 11.44
C SER A 589 -9.62 -22.31 10.50
N ILE A 590 -8.35 -21.93 10.50
CA ILE A 590 -7.35 -22.46 9.58
C ILE A 590 -6.30 -23.34 10.26
N ASP A 591 -5.71 -24.26 9.48
CA ASP A 591 -4.52 -25.01 9.86
C ASP A 591 -3.25 -24.30 9.37
N PRO A 592 -2.42 -23.73 10.26
CA PRO A 592 -1.20 -23.03 9.87
C PRO A 592 -0.05 -23.96 9.42
N ALA A 593 -0.20 -25.29 9.51
CA ALA A 593 0.87 -26.23 9.19
C ALA A 593 1.35 -26.10 7.73
N THR A 594 0.45 -25.74 6.82
CA THR A 594 0.74 -25.60 5.38
C THR A 594 1.62 -24.40 5.05
N TYR A 595 1.68 -23.38 5.90
CA TYR A 595 2.44 -22.16 5.64
C TYR A 595 3.96 -22.38 5.48
N THR A 596 4.51 -23.43 6.09
CA THR A 596 5.95 -23.73 5.92
C THR A 596 6.29 -24.06 4.46
N ALA A 597 5.51 -24.95 3.84
CA ALA A 597 5.69 -25.30 2.43
C ALA A 597 5.41 -24.11 1.49
N VAL A 598 4.41 -23.29 1.82
CA VAL A 598 4.13 -22.04 1.09
C VAL A 598 5.31 -21.08 1.15
N MET A 599 5.92 -20.92 2.33
CA MET A 599 7.10 -20.07 2.52
C MET A 599 8.29 -20.54 1.67
N ASP A 600 8.52 -21.86 1.61
CA ASP A 600 9.59 -22.45 0.79
C ASP A 600 9.35 -22.20 -0.71
N LEU A 601 8.10 -22.25 -1.17
CA LEU A 601 7.75 -21.98 -2.57
C LEU A 601 7.85 -20.50 -2.95
N THR A 602 7.36 -19.61 -2.07
CA THR A 602 7.18 -18.17 -2.39
C THR A 602 8.37 -17.31 -1.99
N ARG A 603 9.22 -17.76 -1.06
CA ARG A 603 10.38 -16.98 -0.58
C ARG A 603 11.69 -17.71 -0.76
N GLY A 604 11.67 -19.03 -1.00
CA GLY A 604 12.87 -19.86 -1.04
C GLY A 604 13.62 -19.90 0.29
N GLU A 605 14.43 -20.96 0.53
CA GLU A 605 15.57 -20.80 1.45
C GLU A 605 16.69 -20.14 0.63
N ALA A 606 17.23 -19.03 1.08
CA ALA A 606 18.37 -18.40 0.46
C ALA A 606 19.49 -19.44 0.25
N GLY A 607 19.73 -19.85 -1.00
CA GLY A 607 20.76 -20.79 -1.39
C GLY A 607 20.33 -22.24 -1.65
N ARG A 608 19.06 -22.62 -1.56
CA ARG A 608 18.59 -23.94 -1.99
C ARG A 608 17.76 -23.85 -3.28
N HIS A 609 18.46 -23.94 -4.41
CA HIS A 609 17.80 -24.33 -5.65
C HIS A 609 17.40 -25.80 -5.55
N PRO A 610 16.25 -26.24 -6.13
CA PRO A 610 15.96 -27.66 -6.24
C PRO A 610 17.13 -28.33 -6.95
N PRO A 611 17.52 -29.57 -6.57
CA PRO A 611 18.68 -30.22 -7.16
C PRO A 611 18.48 -30.30 -8.67
N THR A 612 19.31 -29.58 -9.40
CA THR A 612 19.38 -29.69 -10.86
C THR A 612 19.74 -31.12 -11.18
N GLY A 613 18.81 -31.85 -11.79
CA GLY A 613 19.08 -33.19 -12.31
C GLY A 613 20.28 -33.13 -13.24
N HIS A 614 21.32 -33.90 -12.91
CA HIS A 614 22.46 -34.30 -13.70
C HIS A 614 23.11 -33.28 -14.65
N HIS A 615 24.13 -32.57 -14.14
CA HIS A 615 25.31 -32.26 -14.94
C HIS A 615 26.47 -33.16 -14.50
N PRO A 616 27.15 -33.91 -15.42
CA PRO A 616 28.34 -34.67 -15.09
C PRO A 616 29.54 -33.74 -14.98
N GLY A 617 30.14 -33.69 -13.82
CA GLY A 617 31.55 -33.48 -13.54
C GLY A 617 32.19 -32.15 -13.87
N THR A 618 32.48 -31.36 -12.84
CA THR A 618 33.84 -30.85 -12.58
C THR A 618 33.92 -30.49 -11.09
N GLY A 619 34.68 -31.25 -10.35
CA GLY A 619 34.96 -31.00 -8.95
C GLY A 619 35.96 -29.85 -8.77
N HIS A 620 35.58 -28.89 -7.94
CA HIS A 620 36.54 -28.08 -7.21
C HIS A 620 36.03 -27.89 -5.77
N HIS A 621 36.69 -28.63 -4.87
CA HIS A 621 36.60 -28.45 -3.43
C HIS A 621 37.23 -27.09 -3.05
N LEU A 622 36.46 -26.23 -2.39
CA LEU A 622 36.99 -25.12 -1.59
C LEU A 622 37.11 -25.59 -0.13
N PRO A 623 38.22 -25.32 0.57
CA PRO A 623 38.42 -25.80 1.93
C PRO A 623 37.68 -24.92 2.97
N THR A 624 36.98 -25.59 3.87
CA THR A 624 36.39 -25.00 5.07
C THR A 624 37.48 -24.55 6.03
N ALA A 625 37.53 -23.26 6.35
CA ALA A 625 38.34 -22.71 7.42
C ALA A 625 37.76 -23.12 8.79
N ARG A 626 38.48 -23.96 9.50
CA ARG A 626 38.25 -24.26 10.93
C ARG A 626 38.79 -23.13 11.77
N HIS A 627 37.92 -22.46 12.54
CA HIS A 627 38.38 -21.64 13.64
C HIS A 627 38.90 -22.50 14.78
N ALA A 628 40.20 -22.34 15.07
CA ALA A 628 40.83 -22.90 16.24
C ALA A 628 40.51 -22.04 17.47
N SER A 629 39.95 -22.66 18.48
CA SER A 629 39.84 -22.10 19.84
C SER A 629 41.22 -22.17 20.50
N THR A 630 41.75 -21.03 20.95
CA THR A 630 42.83 -21.00 21.97
C THR A 630 42.24 -20.42 23.24
N GLY A 631 42.20 -21.26 24.28
CA GLY A 631 41.92 -20.85 25.64
C GLY A 631 43.15 -20.20 26.29
N THR A 632 42.88 -19.23 27.10
CA THR A 632 43.37 -18.99 28.48
C THR A 632 42.44 -17.98 29.13
#